data_78b4e30c71a86afe26f1a575906aaa23
#
_entry.id   78b4e30c71a86afe26f1a575906aaa23
#
_cell.length_a   1.000
_cell.length_b   1.000
_cell.length_c   1.000
_cell.angle_alpha   90.00
_cell.angle_beta   90.00
_cell.angle_gamma   90.00
#
_symmetry.space_group_name_H-M   'P 1'
#
loop_
_entity.id
_entity.type
_entity.pdbx_description
1 polymer ?
#
loop_
_entity_poly.entity_id
_entity_poly.type
_entity_poly.pdbx_seq_one_letter_code
_entity_poly.pdbx_strand_id
1 'polypeptide(L)'
;MTEAKFTSFTTCDFLNDVDLDIFIDAIEKSAPIWVKEMKSRGLLRWSLNRVWNQNDVHRLVMSYEYESKKAYLKNREYIENAFEKNE
;
A
#
# COMPACT_ATOMS: atom_id res chain seq x y z
N MET A 1 3.22 14.16 -17.98
CA MET A 1 3.30 13.13 -16.95
C MET A 1 3.52 13.78 -15.59
N THR A 2 2.68 13.49 -14.62
CA THR A 2 2.81 14.09 -13.28
C THR A 2 3.87 13.35 -12.48
N GLU A 3 4.89 14.06 -12.02
CA GLU A 3 5.91 13.48 -11.16
C GLU A 3 5.37 13.37 -9.74
N ALA A 4 5.71 12.28 -9.05
CA ALA A 4 5.41 12.12 -7.65
C ALA A 4 6.26 13.09 -6.83
N LYS A 5 5.62 13.90 -6.00
CA LYS A 5 6.30 14.85 -5.11
C LYS A 5 6.40 14.34 -3.68
N PHE A 6 5.73 13.24 -3.40
CA PHE A 6 5.77 12.59 -2.09
C PHE A 6 5.55 11.11 -2.28
N THR A 7 6.45 10.30 -1.72
CA THR A 7 6.34 8.85 -1.79
C THR A 7 6.43 8.27 -0.39
N SER A 8 5.52 7.35 -0.07
CA SER A 8 5.59 6.62 1.19
C SER A 8 5.74 5.13 0.92
N PHE A 9 6.33 4.43 1.88
CA PHE A 9 6.54 2.99 1.80
C PHE A 9 5.97 2.33 3.04
N THR A 10 5.32 1.18 2.83
CA THR A 10 4.86 0.32 3.92
C THR A 10 5.56 -1.02 3.79
N THR A 11 6.26 -1.43 4.85
CA THR A 11 6.97 -2.72 4.88
C THR A 11 6.24 -3.65 5.82
N CYS A 12 5.93 -4.86 5.34
CA CYS A 12 5.27 -5.89 6.13
C CYS A 12 6.12 -7.15 6.14
N ASP A 13 6.45 -7.64 7.32
CA ASP A 13 7.21 -8.87 7.49
C ASP A 13 6.30 -9.99 7.98
N PHE A 14 6.52 -11.19 7.43
CA PHE A 14 5.73 -12.38 7.75
C PHE A 14 6.65 -13.51 8.23
N LEU A 15 6.09 -14.47 8.96
CA LEU A 15 6.84 -15.59 9.49
C LEU A 15 7.24 -16.61 8.42
N ASN A 16 6.46 -16.69 7.34
CA ASN A 16 6.69 -17.66 6.28
C ASN A 16 6.04 -17.19 4.97
N ASP A 17 6.36 -17.90 3.88
CA ASP A 17 5.84 -17.57 2.56
C ASP A 17 4.33 -17.78 2.42
N VAL A 18 3.77 -18.74 3.13
CA VAL A 18 2.33 -19.03 3.05
C VAL A 18 1.54 -17.85 3.56
N ASP A 19 1.93 -17.30 4.72
CA ASP A 19 1.24 -16.12 5.29
C ASP A 19 1.40 -14.90 4.38
N LEU A 20 2.59 -14.72 3.80
CA LEU A 20 2.85 -13.65 2.85
C LEU A 20 1.95 -13.77 1.61
N ASP A 21 1.83 -14.97 1.05
CA ASP A 21 1.00 -15.22 -0.13
C ASP A 21 -0.48 -14.96 0.14
N ILE A 22 -0.96 -15.36 1.33
CA ILE A 22 -2.35 -15.10 1.73
C ILE A 22 -2.61 -13.61 1.81
N PHE A 23 -1.68 -12.86 2.40
CA PHE A 23 -1.81 -11.41 2.53
C PHE A 23 -1.80 -10.72 1.14
N ILE A 24 -0.87 -11.11 0.27
CA ILE A 24 -0.78 -10.56 -1.09
C ILE A 24 -2.10 -10.81 -1.84
N ASP A 25 -2.64 -12.02 -1.77
CA ASP A 25 -3.90 -12.36 -2.42
C ASP A 25 -5.05 -11.48 -1.92
N ALA A 26 -5.14 -11.28 -0.61
CA ALA A 26 -6.17 -10.44 -0.02
C ALA A 26 -6.03 -8.98 -0.45
N ILE A 27 -4.81 -8.45 -0.47
CA ILE A 27 -4.55 -7.08 -0.90
C ILE A 27 -4.88 -6.89 -2.38
N GLU A 28 -4.47 -7.81 -3.24
CA GLU A 28 -4.75 -7.72 -4.67
C GLU A 28 -6.25 -7.77 -4.98
N LYS A 29 -7.00 -8.58 -4.25
CA LYS A 29 -8.45 -8.65 -4.41
C LYS A 29 -9.17 -7.39 -3.97
N SER A 30 -8.68 -6.72 -2.94
CA SER A 30 -9.30 -5.49 -2.43
C SER A 30 -8.80 -4.23 -3.13
N ALA A 31 -7.61 -4.28 -3.75
CA ALA A 31 -6.95 -3.11 -4.31
C ALA A 31 -7.80 -2.31 -5.32
N PRO A 32 -8.55 -2.93 -6.24
CA PRO A 32 -9.35 -2.15 -7.20
C PRO A 32 -10.31 -1.17 -6.52
N ILE A 33 -10.77 -1.49 -5.33
CA ILE A 33 -11.70 -0.64 -4.58
C ILE A 33 -10.96 0.49 -3.89
N TRP A 34 -10.00 0.17 -3.01
CA TRP A 34 -9.36 1.21 -2.19
C TRP A 34 -8.34 2.04 -2.98
N VAL A 35 -7.68 1.47 -3.99
CA VAL A 35 -6.77 2.25 -4.84
C VAL A 35 -7.54 3.31 -5.62
N LYS A 36 -8.73 2.97 -6.14
CA LYS A 36 -9.58 3.94 -6.82
C LYS A 36 -9.95 5.10 -5.90
N GLU A 37 -10.33 4.80 -4.66
CA GLU A 37 -10.65 5.83 -3.67
C GLU A 37 -9.45 6.71 -3.33
N MET A 38 -8.28 6.10 -3.19
CA MET A 38 -7.05 6.84 -2.92
C MET A 38 -6.66 7.74 -4.09
N LYS A 39 -6.85 7.27 -5.34
CA LYS A 39 -6.56 8.07 -6.53
C LYS A 39 -7.45 9.31 -6.60
N SER A 40 -8.69 9.22 -6.15
CA SER A 40 -9.57 10.39 -6.09
C SER A 40 -9.08 11.44 -5.09
N ARG A 41 -8.13 11.08 -4.22
CA ARG A 41 -7.54 11.96 -3.20
C ARG A 41 -6.08 12.32 -3.48
N GLY A 42 -5.61 12.07 -4.71
CA GLY A 42 -4.26 12.48 -5.13
C GLY A 42 -3.20 11.41 -5.12
N LEU A 43 -3.56 10.15 -4.97
CA LEU A 43 -2.63 9.04 -5.20
C LEU A 43 -2.38 8.92 -6.70
N LEU A 44 -1.12 8.92 -7.12
CA LEU A 44 -0.74 8.77 -8.51
C LEU A 44 -0.51 7.31 -8.88
N ARG A 45 0.16 6.57 -8.02
CA ARG A 45 0.50 5.18 -8.27
C ARG A 45 0.72 4.41 -6.98
N TRP A 46 0.27 3.19 -6.98
CA TRP A 46 0.53 2.22 -5.92
C TRP A 46 1.22 1.02 -6.54
N SER A 47 2.21 0.46 -5.85
CA SER A 47 2.83 -0.78 -6.28
C SER A 47 3.08 -1.71 -5.10
N LEU A 48 3.07 -3.00 -5.41
CA LEU A 48 3.28 -4.06 -4.45
C LEU A 48 4.52 -4.84 -4.86
N ASN A 49 5.50 -4.92 -3.97
CA ASN A 49 6.80 -5.49 -4.26
C ASN A 49 7.17 -6.55 -3.22
N ARG A 50 7.50 -7.73 -3.70
CA ARG A 50 7.94 -8.83 -2.84
C ARG A 50 9.47 -8.86 -2.84
N VAL A 51 10.06 -9.02 -1.65
CA VAL A 51 11.52 -9.16 -1.53
C VAL A 51 11.91 -10.61 -1.79
N TRP A 52 12.75 -10.85 -2.81
CA TRP A 52 13.09 -12.20 -3.25
C TRP A 52 14.47 -12.69 -2.83
N ASN A 53 15.44 -11.83 -2.71
CA ASN A 53 16.86 -12.19 -2.65
C ASN A 53 17.44 -12.29 -1.25
N GLN A 54 16.61 -12.56 -0.25
CA GLN A 54 17.09 -12.70 1.13
C GLN A 54 16.56 -13.97 1.75
N ASN A 55 17.48 -14.79 2.28
CA ASN A 55 17.12 -16.01 2.99
C ASN A 55 16.38 -15.67 4.28
N ASP A 56 15.34 -16.42 4.58
CA ASP A 56 14.53 -16.30 5.80
C ASP A 56 13.83 -14.94 5.96
N VAL A 57 13.76 -14.13 4.89
CA VAL A 57 13.01 -12.88 4.88
C VAL A 57 11.75 -13.05 4.04
N HIS A 58 10.61 -12.87 4.68
CA HIS A 58 9.29 -12.94 4.03
C HIS A 58 8.66 -11.56 4.08
N ARG A 59 9.12 -10.68 3.19
CA ARG A 59 8.80 -9.25 3.24
C ARG A 59 8.07 -8.76 2.01
N LEU A 60 7.09 -7.91 2.27
CA LEU A 60 6.35 -7.18 1.27
C LEU A 60 6.60 -5.69 1.45
N VAL A 61 6.87 -4.99 0.36
CA VAL A 61 7.00 -3.53 0.38
C VAL A 61 5.97 -2.95 -0.57
N MET A 62 5.09 -2.10 -0.04
CA MET A 62 4.13 -1.37 -0.85
C MET A 62 4.58 0.08 -0.98
N SER A 63 4.56 0.62 -2.19
CA SER A 63 4.90 2.02 -2.42
C SER A 63 3.66 2.80 -2.85
N TYR A 64 3.58 4.05 -2.37
CA TYR A 64 2.47 4.95 -2.64
C TYR A 64 3.05 6.26 -3.12
N GLU A 65 2.81 6.61 -4.37
CA GLU A 65 3.28 7.86 -4.95
C GLU A 65 2.13 8.86 -5.01
N TYR A 66 2.33 10.01 -4.38
CA TYR A 66 1.30 11.05 -4.27
C TYR A 66 1.71 12.31 -5.02
N GLU A 67 0.74 13.06 -5.48
CA GLU A 67 0.99 14.33 -6.16
C GLU A 67 1.54 15.41 -5.22
N SER A 68 1.32 15.27 -3.89
CA SER A 68 1.79 16.22 -2.89
C SER A 68 1.72 15.62 -1.49
N LYS A 69 2.37 16.28 -0.52
CA LYS A 69 2.25 15.90 0.89
C LYS A 69 0.80 16.05 1.38
N LYS A 70 0.09 17.06 0.86
CA LYS A 70 -1.32 17.26 1.20
C LYS A 70 -2.17 16.07 0.77
N ALA A 71 -1.90 15.53 -0.43
CA ALA A 71 -2.59 14.34 -0.94
C ALA A 71 -2.29 13.13 -0.06
N TYR A 72 -1.04 12.98 0.39
CA TYR A 72 -0.66 11.94 1.32
C TYR A 72 -1.47 12.01 2.63
N LEU A 73 -1.58 13.21 3.21
CA LEU A 73 -2.33 13.40 4.46
C LEU A 73 -3.81 13.08 4.31
N LYS A 74 -4.42 13.47 3.18
CA LYS A 74 -5.82 13.13 2.88
C LYS A 74 -6.03 11.63 2.78
N ASN A 75 -5.10 10.93 2.12
CA ASN A 75 -5.20 9.49 1.97
C ASN A 75 -4.96 8.77 3.29
N ARG A 76 -4.04 9.27 4.12
CA ARG A 76 -3.80 8.72 5.44
C ARG A 76 -5.06 8.79 6.31
N GLU A 77 -5.75 9.92 6.29
CA GLU A 77 -7.00 10.10 7.02
C GLU A 77 -8.06 9.11 6.53
N TYR A 78 -8.18 8.93 5.22
CA TYR A 78 -9.11 7.96 4.63
C TYR A 78 -8.80 6.54 5.11
N ILE A 79 -7.53 6.13 5.08
CA ILE A 79 -7.12 4.79 5.51
C ILE A 79 -7.39 4.58 6.99
N GLU A 80 -7.04 5.54 7.84
CA GLU A 80 -7.28 5.45 9.28
C GLU A 80 -8.77 5.30 9.58
N ASN A 81 -9.61 6.10 8.94
CA ASN A 81 -11.06 6.03 9.14
C ASN A 81 -11.64 4.72 8.66
N ALA A 82 -11.17 4.21 7.51
CA ALA A 82 -11.67 2.96 6.96
C ALA A 82 -11.35 1.77 7.87
N PHE A 83 -10.14 1.73 8.42
CA PHE A 83 -9.72 0.63 9.29
C PHE A 83 -10.36 0.73 10.68
N GLU A 84 -10.50 1.92 11.24
CA GLU A 84 -11.13 2.09 12.57
C GLU A 84 -12.60 1.68 12.56
N LYS A 85 -13.31 1.92 11.48
CA LYS A 85 -14.74 1.58 11.38
C LYS A 85 -15.00 0.08 11.28
N ASN A 86 -13.98 -0.71 11.00
CA ASN A 86 -14.11 -2.15 10.83
C ASN A 86 -13.66 -2.97 12.05
N GLU A 87 -13.34 -2.32 13.13
CA GLU A 87 -13.02 -3.00 14.39
C GLU A 87 -14.27 -3.43 15.15
#